data_bbe0fdbcc13762a0d21444b6e714b155
#
_entry.id   bbe0fdbcc13762a0d21444b6e714b155
#
_cell.length_a   1.000
_cell.length_b   1.000
_cell.length_c   1.000
_cell.angle_alpha   90.00
_cell.angle_beta   90.00
_cell.angle_gamma   90.00
#
_symmetry.space_group_name_H-M   'P 1'
#
loop_
_entity.id
_entity.type
_entity.pdbx_description
1 polymer ?
#
loop_
_entity_poly.entity_id
_entity_poly.type
_entity_poly.pdbx_seq_one_letter_code
_entity_poly.pdbx_strand_id
1 'polypeptide(L)'
;MIRSIEVIPLHLPVAQMLTLSRGVATDPSAGAPHILVKIADNDGIVGWGEARPSHRWSYETEETVVTTIRKYLAPALVMQDESDVAHLHGLMDAVIAPGIQIGQPIAKSAVDLAIHDLLGKQRGLSIGALLGRGHESPVSLCYVVSAHSI
;
A
#
# COMPACT_ATOMS: atom_id res chain seq x y z
N MET A 1 -7.13 -13.85 -13.31
CA MET A 1 -6.24 -12.84 -13.96
C MET A 1 -6.67 -11.45 -13.57
N ILE A 2 -5.72 -10.58 -13.33
CA ILE A 2 -5.96 -9.17 -13.00
C ILE A 2 -6.61 -8.47 -14.21
N ARG A 3 -7.84 -8.01 -14.03
CA ARG A 3 -8.60 -7.30 -15.07
C ARG A 3 -8.31 -5.81 -15.07
N SER A 4 -8.23 -5.19 -13.90
CA SER A 4 -8.00 -3.75 -13.78
C SER A 4 -7.34 -3.38 -12.46
N ILE A 5 -6.59 -2.28 -12.49
CA ILE A 5 -6.00 -1.63 -11.32
C ILE A 5 -6.38 -0.16 -11.36
N GLU A 6 -7.10 0.28 -10.33
CA GLU A 6 -7.49 1.68 -10.13
C GLU A 6 -6.68 2.28 -8.98
N VAL A 7 -6.29 3.55 -9.13
CA VAL A 7 -5.57 4.31 -8.11
C VAL A 7 -6.41 5.51 -7.73
N ILE A 8 -6.78 5.60 -6.46
CA ILE A 8 -7.72 6.57 -5.92
C ILE A 8 -7.00 7.40 -4.85
N PRO A 9 -6.44 8.56 -5.21
CA PRO A 9 -5.88 9.47 -4.22
C PRO A 9 -7.02 10.16 -3.46
N LEU A 10 -6.83 10.31 -2.16
CA LEU A 10 -7.78 11.01 -1.28
C LEU A 10 -7.04 11.63 -0.10
N HIS A 11 -7.64 12.66 0.50
CA HIS A 11 -7.16 13.28 1.71
C HIS A 11 -8.13 13.00 2.84
N LEU A 12 -7.66 12.27 3.85
CA LEU A 12 -8.47 11.98 5.02
C LEU A 12 -8.32 13.08 6.08
N PRO A 13 -9.41 13.51 6.70
CA PRO A 13 -9.32 14.45 7.81
C PRO A 13 -8.58 13.79 8.98
N VAL A 14 -7.74 14.58 9.66
CA VAL A 14 -7.05 14.16 10.89
C VAL A 14 -7.57 14.96 12.06
N ALA A 15 -7.83 14.27 13.18
CA ALA A 15 -8.43 14.92 14.35
C ALA A 15 -7.43 15.76 15.14
N GLN A 16 -6.13 15.40 15.10
CA GLN A 16 -5.09 16.03 15.91
C GLN A 16 -3.81 16.25 15.12
N MET A 17 -3.11 17.33 15.45
CA MET A 17 -1.77 17.56 14.96
C MET A 17 -0.80 16.59 15.61
N LEU A 18 0.03 15.94 14.80
CA LEU A 18 1.15 15.13 15.26
C LEU A 18 2.45 15.77 14.79
N THR A 19 3.29 16.14 15.75
CA THR A 19 4.63 16.66 15.49
C THR A 19 5.67 15.62 15.87
N LEU A 20 6.61 15.38 14.98
CA LEU A 20 7.76 14.50 15.17
C LEU A 20 9.04 15.34 15.12
N SER A 21 10.19 14.72 15.39
CA SER A 21 11.50 15.39 15.38
C SER A 21 11.82 16.11 14.04
N ARG A 22 11.24 15.65 12.95
CA ARG A 22 11.39 16.26 11.60
C ARG A 22 10.29 17.27 11.25
N GLY A 23 9.42 17.61 12.20
CA GLY A 23 8.33 18.58 12.03
C GLY A 23 6.94 17.96 12.06
N VAL A 24 5.95 18.71 11.58
CA VAL A 24 4.54 18.28 11.59
C VAL A 24 4.34 17.11 10.65
N ALA A 25 3.92 15.97 11.19
CA ALA A 25 3.60 14.75 10.44
C ALA A 25 2.14 14.72 9.98
N THR A 26 1.23 15.26 10.79
CA THR A 26 -0.18 15.44 10.43
C THR A 26 -0.67 16.81 10.87
N ASP A 27 -1.46 17.46 10.01
CA ASP A 27 -2.08 18.75 10.25
C ASP A 27 -3.58 18.66 9.94
N PRO A 28 -4.46 18.95 10.91
CA PRO A 28 -5.91 18.93 10.69
C PRO A 28 -6.38 19.84 9.55
N SER A 29 -5.65 20.93 9.28
CA SER A 29 -6.00 21.86 8.20
C SER A 29 -5.69 21.34 6.80
N ALA A 30 -4.68 20.49 6.68
CA ALA A 30 -4.23 19.91 5.42
C ALA A 30 -4.76 18.48 5.17
N GLY A 31 -5.18 17.78 6.22
CA GLY A 31 -5.50 16.37 6.14
C GLY A 31 -4.26 15.48 5.96
N ALA A 32 -4.49 14.21 5.70
CA ALA A 32 -3.45 13.25 5.40
C ALA A 32 -3.66 12.63 4.01
N PRO A 33 -2.66 12.64 3.14
CA PRO A 33 -2.78 11.97 1.84
C PRO A 33 -2.82 10.46 2.03
N HIS A 34 -3.79 9.82 1.38
CA HIS A 34 -3.94 8.38 1.29
C HIS A 34 -4.18 8.01 -0.16
N ILE A 35 -3.63 6.89 -0.59
CA ILE A 35 -3.84 6.35 -1.93
C ILE A 35 -4.40 4.96 -1.78
N LEU A 36 -5.66 4.77 -2.18
CA LEU A 36 -6.24 3.44 -2.29
C LEU A 36 -5.90 2.84 -3.64
N VAL A 37 -5.54 1.56 -3.61
CA VAL A 37 -5.34 0.73 -4.80
C VAL A 37 -6.44 -0.32 -4.82
N LYS A 38 -7.19 -0.36 -5.92
CA LYS A 38 -8.25 -1.34 -6.14
C LYS A 38 -7.86 -2.22 -7.30
N ILE A 39 -7.73 -3.52 -7.06
CA ILE A 39 -7.47 -4.53 -8.07
C ILE A 39 -8.72 -5.38 -8.24
N ALA A 40 -9.21 -5.52 -9.47
CA ALA A 40 -10.31 -6.42 -9.78
C ALA A 40 -9.82 -7.54 -10.69
N ASP A 41 -10.29 -8.77 -10.45
CA ASP A 41 -10.10 -9.92 -11.32
C ASP A 41 -11.18 -10.03 -12.38
N ASN A 42 -11.11 -11.09 -13.22
CA ASN A 42 -12.09 -11.37 -14.25
C ASN A 42 -13.45 -11.78 -13.71
N ASP A 43 -13.51 -12.32 -12.49
CA ASP A 43 -14.73 -12.78 -11.84
C ASP A 43 -15.42 -11.65 -11.05
N GLY A 44 -14.80 -10.47 -11.00
CA GLY A 44 -15.31 -9.28 -10.33
C GLY A 44 -15.00 -9.22 -8.83
N ILE A 45 -14.14 -10.11 -8.33
CA ILE A 45 -13.63 -10.02 -6.97
C ILE A 45 -12.66 -8.84 -6.89
N VAL A 46 -12.71 -8.10 -5.79
CA VAL A 46 -11.94 -6.87 -5.61
C VAL A 46 -11.04 -6.98 -4.39
N GLY A 47 -9.75 -6.78 -4.62
CA GLY A 47 -8.75 -6.56 -3.58
C GLY A 47 -8.44 -5.08 -3.37
N TRP A 48 -8.17 -4.70 -2.13
CA TRP A 48 -7.84 -3.35 -1.73
C TRP A 48 -6.48 -3.27 -1.05
N GLY A 49 -5.72 -2.26 -1.41
CA GLY A 49 -4.47 -1.89 -0.75
C GLY A 49 -4.44 -0.39 -0.49
N GLU A 50 -3.56 0.03 0.39
CA GLU A 50 -3.45 1.43 0.78
C GLU A 50 -1.98 1.84 0.89
N ALA A 51 -1.69 3.06 0.46
CA ALA A 51 -0.44 3.76 0.72
C ALA A 51 -0.72 5.07 1.45
N ARG A 52 0.17 5.41 2.40
CA ARG A 52 0.20 6.70 3.05
C ARG A 52 1.59 7.32 2.90
N PRO A 53 1.91 7.92 1.74
CA PRO A 53 3.19 8.57 1.54
C PRO A 53 3.34 9.82 2.41
N SER A 54 4.56 10.14 2.79
CA SER A 54 4.88 11.36 3.51
C SER A 54 6.29 11.81 3.12
N HIS A 55 6.39 12.89 2.36
CA HIS A 55 7.66 13.45 1.89
C HIS A 55 8.61 13.88 3.04
N ARG A 56 8.07 14.07 4.24
CA ARG A 56 8.88 14.36 5.45
C ARG A 56 9.49 13.12 6.08
N TRP A 57 8.91 11.95 5.78
CA TRP A 57 9.29 10.69 6.39
C TRP A 57 9.93 9.72 5.40
N SER A 58 9.50 9.78 4.15
CA SER A 58 9.94 8.96 3.04
C SER A 58 10.31 9.87 1.85
N TYR A 59 10.94 9.32 0.84
CA TYR A 59 11.20 10.03 -0.42
C TYR A 59 10.03 9.94 -1.40
N GLU A 60 9.00 9.12 -1.11
CA GLU A 60 7.80 9.04 -1.94
C GLU A 60 6.77 10.07 -1.51
N THR A 61 6.15 10.70 -2.49
CA THR A 61 5.04 11.65 -2.34
C THR A 61 3.76 11.06 -2.90
N GLU A 62 2.63 11.72 -2.69
CA GLU A 62 1.36 11.33 -3.30
C GLU A 62 1.50 11.21 -4.82
N GLU A 63 2.09 12.21 -5.47
CA GLU A 63 2.25 12.26 -6.92
C GLU A 63 3.15 11.14 -7.44
N THR A 64 4.25 10.85 -6.73
CA THR A 64 5.14 9.75 -7.15
C THR A 64 4.48 8.41 -7.01
N VAL A 65 3.75 8.13 -5.92
CA VAL A 65 3.00 6.88 -5.73
C VAL A 65 1.93 6.71 -6.80
N VAL A 66 1.09 7.74 -7.00
CA VAL A 66 0.02 7.70 -8.03
C VAL A 66 0.59 7.49 -9.43
N THR A 67 1.64 8.22 -9.77
CA THR A 67 2.28 8.13 -11.10
C THR A 67 2.94 6.78 -11.30
N THR A 68 3.67 6.27 -10.29
CA THR A 68 4.33 4.97 -10.35
C THR A 68 3.33 3.86 -10.59
N ILE A 69 2.23 3.84 -9.84
CA ILE A 69 1.24 2.79 -10.01
C ILE A 69 0.54 2.92 -11.36
N ARG A 70 0.04 4.10 -11.72
CA ARG A 70 -0.75 4.28 -12.95
C ARG A 70 0.04 4.07 -14.22
N LYS A 71 1.28 4.57 -14.29
CA LYS A 71 2.07 4.57 -15.54
C LYS A 71 2.97 3.35 -15.71
N TYR A 72 3.36 2.71 -14.62
CA TYR A 72 4.37 1.66 -14.66
C TYR A 72 3.86 0.33 -14.12
N LEU A 73 3.35 0.30 -12.87
CA LEU A 73 2.98 -0.97 -12.24
C LEU A 73 1.68 -1.54 -12.83
N ALA A 74 0.62 -0.75 -12.94
CA ALA A 74 -0.66 -1.23 -13.43
C ALA A 74 -0.59 -1.78 -14.87
N PRO A 75 0.06 -1.12 -15.85
CA PRO A 75 0.20 -1.69 -17.19
C PRO A 75 0.98 -2.99 -17.25
N ALA A 76 1.94 -3.20 -16.33
CA ALA A 76 2.73 -4.43 -16.28
C ALA A 76 1.99 -5.60 -15.64
N LEU A 77 1.02 -5.32 -14.76
CA LEU A 77 0.32 -6.31 -13.96
C LEU A 77 -1.05 -6.70 -14.52
N VAL A 78 -1.70 -5.84 -15.29
CA VAL A 78 -2.98 -6.15 -15.93
C VAL A 78 -2.79 -7.34 -16.88
N MET A 79 -3.73 -8.28 -16.88
CA MET A 79 -3.73 -9.55 -17.60
C MET A 79 -2.72 -10.59 -17.06
N GLN A 80 -2.04 -10.33 -15.95
CA GLN A 80 -1.21 -11.33 -15.28
C GLN A 80 -2.04 -12.20 -14.34
N ASP A 81 -1.49 -13.35 -13.99
CA ASP A 81 -2.07 -14.27 -13.00
C ASP A 81 -1.76 -13.74 -11.59
N GLU A 82 -2.81 -13.35 -10.86
CA GLU A 82 -2.67 -12.86 -9.48
C GLU A 82 -2.19 -13.91 -8.50
N SER A 83 -2.30 -15.20 -8.82
CA SER A 83 -1.87 -16.28 -7.92
C SER A 83 -0.34 -16.45 -7.84
N ASP A 84 0.40 -15.99 -8.85
CA ASP A 84 1.85 -16.00 -8.87
C ASP A 84 2.43 -14.67 -8.35
N VAL A 85 2.34 -14.48 -7.05
CA VAL A 85 2.82 -13.24 -6.38
C VAL A 85 4.30 -12.99 -6.64
N ALA A 86 5.12 -14.04 -6.70
CA ALA A 86 6.55 -13.90 -6.94
C ALA A 86 6.83 -13.34 -8.35
N HIS A 87 6.09 -13.83 -9.35
CA HIS A 87 6.16 -13.29 -10.70
C HIS A 87 5.72 -11.82 -10.75
N LEU A 88 4.61 -11.46 -10.08
CA LEU A 88 4.13 -10.09 -10.03
C LEU A 88 5.16 -9.14 -9.38
N HIS A 89 5.84 -9.57 -8.31
CA HIS A 89 6.95 -8.82 -7.72
C HIS A 89 8.09 -8.63 -8.73
N GLY A 90 8.46 -9.69 -9.46
CA GLY A 90 9.48 -9.60 -10.51
C GLY A 90 9.12 -8.58 -11.60
N LEU A 91 7.85 -8.52 -12.02
CA LEU A 91 7.38 -7.52 -12.97
C LEU A 91 7.46 -6.11 -12.41
N MET A 92 7.04 -5.90 -11.14
CA MET A 92 7.16 -4.60 -10.49
C MET A 92 8.60 -4.13 -10.38
N ASP A 93 9.53 -5.05 -10.10
CA ASP A 93 10.96 -4.74 -10.01
C ASP A 93 11.60 -4.51 -11.38
N ALA A 94 11.10 -5.15 -12.42
CA ALA A 94 11.56 -4.93 -13.79
C ALA A 94 11.19 -3.53 -14.32
N VAL A 95 10.00 -3.03 -13.99
CA VAL A 95 9.55 -1.71 -14.48
C VAL A 95 10.00 -0.55 -13.59
N ILE A 96 10.21 -0.81 -12.30
CA ILE A 96 10.78 0.15 -11.33
C ILE A 96 11.93 -0.53 -10.62
N ALA A 97 13.12 -0.33 -11.15
CA ALA A 97 14.34 -0.96 -10.65
C ALA A 97 14.58 -0.68 -9.16
N PRO A 98 15.00 -1.67 -8.39
CA PRO A 98 15.30 -1.49 -6.97
C PRO A 98 16.49 -0.55 -6.69
N GLY A 99 17.42 -0.38 -7.63
CA GLY A 99 18.59 0.48 -7.44
C GLY A 99 19.44 0.06 -6.24
N ILE A 100 20.02 1.04 -5.53
CA ILE A 100 20.77 0.82 -4.27
C ILE A 100 19.79 0.54 -3.11
N GLN A 101 18.55 1.01 -3.21
CA GLN A 101 17.45 0.75 -2.29
C GLN A 101 16.24 0.26 -3.08
N ILE A 102 15.25 -0.31 -2.41
CA ILE A 102 14.00 -0.74 -3.04
C ILE A 102 13.34 0.46 -3.74
N GLY A 103 13.20 0.38 -5.08
CA GLY A 103 12.57 1.44 -5.88
C GLY A 103 11.09 1.55 -5.59
N GLN A 104 10.63 2.72 -5.14
CA GLN A 104 9.22 3.04 -4.87
C GLN A 104 8.52 2.01 -3.96
N PRO A 105 9.04 1.74 -2.75
CA PRO A 105 8.51 0.68 -1.88
C PRO A 105 7.09 0.95 -1.40
N ILE A 106 6.69 2.21 -1.18
CA ILE A 106 5.33 2.55 -0.73
C ILE A 106 4.33 2.26 -1.85
N ALA A 107 4.66 2.61 -3.09
CA ALA A 107 3.81 2.30 -4.24
C ALA A 107 3.68 0.78 -4.46
N LYS A 108 4.79 0.05 -4.41
CA LYS A 108 4.79 -1.43 -4.56
C LYS A 108 4.03 -2.11 -3.43
N SER A 109 4.20 -1.65 -2.19
CA SER A 109 3.49 -2.19 -1.02
C SER A 109 1.98 -2.03 -1.13
N ALA A 110 1.48 -0.90 -1.62
CA ALA A 110 0.04 -0.71 -1.80
C ALA A 110 -0.55 -1.69 -2.83
N VAL A 111 0.18 -1.95 -3.92
CA VAL A 111 -0.22 -2.94 -4.93
C VAL A 111 -0.15 -4.35 -4.35
N ASP A 112 0.90 -4.69 -3.64
CA ASP A 112 1.08 -5.99 -2.98
C ASP A 112 -0.04 -6.30 -1.98
N LEU A 113 -0.41 -5.33 -1.14
CA LEU A 113 -1.54 -5.46 -0.21
C LEU A 113 -2.85 -5.74 -0.96
N ALA A 114 -3.09 -5.05 -2.08
CA ALA A 114 -4.28 -5.28 -2.89
C ALA A 114 -4.30 -6.67 -3.54
N ILE A 115 -3.16 -7.18 -3.97
CA ILE A 115 -3.02 -8.55 -4.50
C ILE A 115 -3.33 -9.58 -3.41
N HIS A 116 -2.76 -9.42 -2.22
CA HIS A 116 -2.99 -10.35 -1.12
C HIS A 116 -4.43 -10.31 -0.61
N ASP A 117 -5.07 -9.14 -0.57
CA ASP A 117 -6.49 -9.02 -0.22
C ASP A 117 -7.39 -9.70 -1.27
N LEU A 118 -7.07 -9.54 -2.56
CA LEU A 118 -7.75 -10.23 -3.65
C LEU A 118 -7.65 -11.75 -3.48
N LEU A 119 -6.44 -12.27 -3.31
CA LEU A 119 -6.19 -13.71 -3.13
C LEU A 119 -6.86 -14.28 -1.89
N GLY A 120 -6.84 -13.54 -0.77
CA GLY A 120 -7.53 -13.91 0.45
C GLY A 120 -9.04 -14.07 0.21
N LYS A 121 -9.65 -13.12 -0.48
CA LYS A 121 -11.08 -13.15 -0.82
C LYS A 121 -11.42 -14.29 -1.78
N GLN A 122 -10.63 -14.51 -2.81
CA GLN A 122 -10.81 -15.63 -3.75
C GLN A 122 -10.78 -16.99 -3.04
N ARG A 123 -9.92 -17.14 -2.01
CA ARG A 123 -9.74 -18.40 -1.28
C ARG A 123 -10.57 -18.51 -0.01
N GLY A 124 -11.32 -17.46 0.39
CA GLY A 124 -12.04 -17.39 1.64
C GLY A 124 -11.13 -17.44 2.87
N LEU A 125 -9.91 -16.90 2.77
CA LEU A 125 -8.89 -16.94 3.81
C LEU A 125 -8.56 -15.52 4.30
N SER A 126 -8.23 -15.40 5.59
CA SER A 126 -7.57 -14.19 6.09
C SER A 126 -6.15 -14.09 5.51
N ILE A 127 -5.59 -12.89 5.46
CA ILE A 127 -4.18 -12.68 5.03
C ILE A 127 -3.23 -13.48 5.93
N GLY A 128 -3.48 -13.54 7.24
CA GLY A 128 -2.69 -14.35 8.15
C GLY A 128 -2.68 -15.83 7.77
N ALA A 129 -3.84 -16.40 7.44
CA ALA A 129 -3.94 -17.78 6.97
C ALA A 129 -3.28 -17.98 5.60
N LEU A 130 -3.43 -17.02 4.68
CA LEU A 130 -2.79 -17.05 3.37
C LEU A 130 -1.25 -17.08 3.48
N LEU A 131 -0.69 -16.37 4.46
CA LEU A 131 0.75 -16.33 4.75
C LEU A 131 1.22 -17.47 5.68
N GLY A 132 0.40 -18.50 5.91
CA GLY A 132 0.76 -19.70 6.66
C GLY A 132 0.68 -19.56 8.19
N ARG A 133 0.04 -18.52 8.72
CA ARG A 133 -0.23 -18.40 10.15
C ARG A 133 -1.39 -19.31 10.55
N GLY A 134 -1.08 -20.41 11.24
CA GLY A 134 -2.08 -21.39 11.70
C GLY A 134 -2.92 -20.97 12.91
N HIS A 135 -2.47 -19.99 13.70
CA HIS A 135 -3.16 -19.50 14.89
C HIS A 135 -2.98 -17.99 15.08
N GLU A 136 -4.02 -17.35 15.60
CA GLU A 136 -4.00 -15.95 16.05
C GLU A 136 -3.22 -15.86 17.36
N SER A 137 -1.94 -15.54 17.27
CA SER A 137 -1.16 -15.17 18.45
C SER A 137 -1.29 -13.66 18.68
N PRO A 138 -1.49 -13.22 19.93
CA PRO A 138 -1.47 -11.80 20.25
C PRO A 138 -0.16 -11.15 19.80
N VAL A 139 -0.23 -10.00 19.15
CA VAL A 139 0.91 -9.19 18.75
C VAL A 139 1.04 -8.04 19.76
N SER A 140 2.21 -7.91 20.39
CA SER A 140 2.48 -6.77 21.27
C SER A 140 2.45 -5.48 20.48
N LEU A 141 1.65 -4.52 20.94
CA LEU A 141 1.56 -3.20 20.34
C LEU A 141 2.58 -2.26 20.96
N CYS A 142 3.22 -1.44 20.12
CA CYS A 142 4.00 -0.30 20.57
C CYS A 142 3.05 0.88 20.79
N TYR A 143 3.06 1.47 21.97
CA TYR A 143 2.27 2.65 22.29
C TYR A 143 3.16 3.90 22.21
N VAL A 144 2.79 4.84 21.37
CA VAL A 144 3.49 6.11 21.24
C VAL A 144 2.86 7.12 22.20
N VAL A 145 3.66 7.59 23.17
CA VAL A 145 3.25 8.65 24.09
C VAL A 145 3.85 9.97 23.60
N SER A 146 3.01 10.98 23.42
CA SER A 146 3.45 12.36 23.17
C SER A 146 2.94 13.27 24.28
N ALA A 147 3.81 14.18 24.75
CA ALA A 147 3.43 15.22 25.71
C ALA A 147 3.41 16.58 24.99
N HIS A 148 2.39 17.37 25.23
CA HIS A 148 2.23 18.71 24.62
C HIS A 148 2.85 19.81 25.48
N SER A 149 3.14 19.55 26.75
CA SER A 149 3.87 20.43 27.65
C SER A 149 4.56 19.61 28.76
N ILE A 150 5.63 20.09 29.26
CA ILE A 150 6.24 19.69 30.52
C ILE A 150 5.81 20.70 31.57
#